data_db211ac51026c432b773735a96a1724d
#
_entry.id   db211ac51026c432b773735a96a1724d
#
_cell.length_a   1.000
_cell.length_b   1.000
_cell.length_c   1.000
_cell.angle_alpha   90.00
_cell.angle_beta   90.00
_cell.angle_gamma   90.00
#
_symmetry.space_group_name_H-M   'P 1'
#
loop_
_entity.id
_entity.type
_entity.pdbx_description
1 polymer ?
#
loop_
_entity_poly.entity_id
_entity_poly.type
_entity_poly.pdbx_seq_one_letter_code
_entity_poly.pdbx_strand_id
1 'polypeptide(L)'
;MSTLKWVRGVNGTLGWFAPKLVASKMRLAFMTPRDFPPRDWELPLLAKSERITLRFGLSALRWGQGPAVLLMHGWEGRPTQFASLITALVDAGYSVVALDGPAHGRSPGREANVVLFARALLEAAAELPPLQAVIGH
;
A
#
# COMPACT_ATOMS: atom_id res chain seq x y z
N MET A 1 -30.58 -9.98 -14.14
CA MET A 1 -29.36 -10.76 -14.53
C MET A 1 -28.18 -10.20 -13.74
N SER A 2 -27.39 -11.04 -13.03
CA SER A 2 -26.30 -10.51 -12.22
C SER A 2 -25.20 -9.93 -13.11
N THR A 3 -24.65 -8.79 -12.72
CA THR A 3 -23.51 -8.09 -13.36
C THR A 3 -22.37 -9.06 -13.72
N LEU A 4 -22.16 -10.08 -12.88
CA LEU A 4 -21.13 -11.10 -13.07
C LEU A 4 -21.40 -11.99 -14.31
N LYS A 5 -22.65 -12.35 -14.58
CA LYS A 5 -23.01 -13.16 -15.75
C LYS A 5 -22.81 -12.37 -17.05
N TRP A 6 -23.11 -11.08 -17.01
CA TRP A 6 -22.90 -10.19 -18.15
C TRP A 6 -21.40 -10.01 -18.45
N VAL A 7 -20.59 -9.74 -17.43
CA VAL A 7 -19.11 -9.62 -17.55
C VAL A 7 -18.50 -10.92 -18.08
N ARG A 8 -18.95 -12.09 -17.60
CA ARG A 8 -18.48 -13.40 -18.11
C ARG A 8 -18.85 -13.62 -19.58
N GLY A 9 -20.06 -13.27 -19.98
CA GLY A 9 -20.50 -13.38 -21.39
C GLY A 9 -19.70 -12.48 -22.32
N VAL A 10 -19.56 -11.20 -21.96
CA VAL A 10 -18.79 -10.22 -22.75
C VAL A 10 -17.30 -10.61 -22.84
N ASN A 11 -16.70 -11.03 -21.73
CA ASN A 11 -15.29 -11.47 -21.75
C ASN A 11 -15.10 -12.77 -22.54
N GLY A 12 -16.05 -13.70 -22.51
CA GLY A 12 -16.01 -14.93 -23.29
C GLY A 12 -16.02 -14.69 -24.79
N THR A 13 -16.90 -13.82 -25.28
CA THR A 13 -16.99 -13.48 -26.72
C THR A 13 -15.84 -12.58 -27.18
N LEU A 14 -15.57 -11.49 -26.47
CA LEU A 14 -14.46 -10.58 -26.80
C LEU A 14 -13.09 -11.25 -26.64
N GLY A 15 -12.93 -12.17 -25.69
CA GLY A 15 -11.71 -12.92 -25.51
C GLY A 15 -11.35 -13.80 -26.69
N TRP A 16 -12.32 -14.28 -27.44
CA TRP A 16 -12.11 -15.03 -28.69
C TRP A 16 -11.61 -14.13 -29.84
N PHE A 17 -12.22 -12.95 -30.00
CA PHE A 17 -11.91 -12.05 -31.11
C PHE A 17 -10.77 -11.07 -30.84
N ALA A 18 -10.53 -10.69 -29.60
CA ALA A 18 -9.54 -9.71 -29.20
C ALA A 18 -8.83 -10.08 -27.88
N PRO A 19 -8.15 -11.24 -27.81
CA PRO A 19 -7.59 -11.75 -26.55
C PRO A 19 -6.57 -10.80 -25.93
N LYS A 20 -5.73 -10.14 -26.71
CA LYS A 20 -4.73 -9.16 -26.22
C LYS A 20 -5.38 -7.94 -25.58
N LEU A 21 -6.50 -7.46 -26.14
CA LEU A 21 -7.23 -6.31 -25.57
C LEU A 21 -7.89 -6.67 -24.24
N VAL A 22 -8.51 -7.85 -24.16
CA VAL A 22 -9.10 -8.35 -22.91
C VAL A 22 -8.03 -8.56 -21.86
N ALA A 23 -6.94 -9.22 -22.20
CA ALA A 23 -5.81 -9.44 -21.28
C ALA A 23 -5.22 -8.12 -20.76
N SER A 24 -5.03 -7.12 -21.61
CA SER A 24 -4.53 -5.80 -21.22
C SER A 24 -5.49 -5.09 -20.25
N LYS A 25 -6.79 -5.11 -20.51
CA LYS A 25 -7.80 -4.51 -19.64
C LYS A 25 -7.90 -5.25 -18.30
N MET A 26 -7.85 -6.58 -18.33
CA MET A 26 -7.84 -7.38 -17.10
C MET A 26 -6.58 -7.13 -16.28
N ARG A 27 -5.39 -7.08 -16.91
CA ARG A 27 -4.15 -6.71 -16.23
C ARG A 27 -4.29 -5.36 -15.52
N LEU A 28 -4.77 -4.35 -16.24
CA LEU A 28 -4.95 -3.02 -15.66
C LEU A 28 -5.92 -3.05 -14.47
N ALA A 29 -7.05 -3.74 -14.60
CA ALA A 29 -8.02 -3.88 -13.52
C ALA A 29 -7.45 -4.58 -12.27
N PHE A 30 -6.57 -5.59 -12.47
CA PHE A 30 -5.92 -6.29 -11.36
C PHE A 30 -4.74 -5.53 -10.74
N MET A 31 -4.07 -4.67 -11.52
CA MET A 31 -2.88 -3.96 -11.05
C MET A 31 -3.17 -2.53 -10.57
N THR A 32 -4.38 -2.02 -10.78
CA THR A 32 -4.78 -0.69 -10.30
C THR A 32 -5.52 -0.83 -8.97
N PRO A 33 -4.90 -0.48 -7.84
CA PRO A 33 -5.57 -0.53 -6.55
C PRO A 33 -6.65 0.54 -6.45
N ARG A 34 -7.69 0.25 -5.70
CA ARG A 34 -8.70 1.22 -5.32
C ARG A 34 -8.24 1.97 -4.07
N ASP A 35 -8.51 3.24 -3.99
CA ASP A 35 -8.26 4.03 -2.79
C ASP A 35 -9.53 4.04 -1.91
N PHE A 36 -9.33 3.83 -0.62
CA PHE A 36 -10.38 3.85 0.38
C PHE A 36 -10.05 4.87 1.47
N PRO A 37 -10.99 5.70 1.90
CA PRO A 37 -10.74 6.64 2.98
C PRO A 37 -10.42 5.92 4.29
N PRO A 38 -9.64 6.55 5.19
CA PRO A 38 -9.43 6.04 6.54
C PRO A 38 -10.76 5.85 7.26
N ARG A 39 -10.84 4.83 8.10
CA ARG A 39 -12.00 4.60 8.98
C ARG A 39 -11.90 5.48 10.21
N ASP A 40 -13.02 5.74 10.88
CA ASP A 40 -13.06 6.62 12.06
C ASP A 40 -12.07 6.22 13.16
N TRP A 41 -11.88 4.93 13.39
CA TRP A 41 -10.94 4.43 14.39
C TRP A 41 -9.44 4.64 14.01
N GLU A 42 -9.13 4.93 12.75
CA GLU A 42 -7.78 5.23 12.27
C GLU A 42 -7.42 6.72 12.45
N LEU A 43 -8.42 7.60 12.50
CA LEU A 43 -8.22 9.05 12.51
C LEU A 43 -7.39 9.56 13.70
N PRO A 44 -7.56 9.06 14.94
CA PRO A 44 -6.75 9.51 16.07
C PRO A 44 -5.26 9.18 15.90
N LEU A 45 -4.94 8.03 15.30
CA LEU A 45 -3.55 7.66 15.03
C LEU A 45 -3.00 8.48 13.86
N LEU A 46 -3.78 8.68 12.82
CA LEU A 46 -3.40 9.52 11.67
C LEU A 46 -3.08 10.95 12.10
N ALA A 47 -3.87 11.53 13.00
CA ALA A 47 -3.65 12.88 13.51
C ALA A 47 -2.35 13.05 14.31
N LYS A 48 -1.81 11.96 14.87
CA LYS A 48 -0.53 11.92 15.59
C LYS A 48 0.67 11.62 14.71
N SER A 49 0.44 11.35 13.43
CA SER A 49 1.52 11.00 12.50
C SER A 49 2.21 12.23 11.91
N GLU A 50 3.47 12.08 11.62
CA GLU A 50 4.21 12.97 10.73
C GLU A 50 4.28 12.33 9.34
N ARG A 51 3.87 13.08 8.30
CA ARG A 51 4.04 12.60 6.94
C ARG A 51 5.44 12.93 6.44
N ILE A 52 6.13 11.93 5.93
CA ILE A 52 7.45 12.06 5.32
C ILE A 52 7.39 11.61 3.87
N THR A 53 8.28 12.17 3.06
CA THR A 53 8.49 11.77 1.66
C THR A 53 9.89 11.19 1.55
N LEU A 54 9.97 9.97 1.06
CA LEU A 54 11.21 9.25 0.79
C LEU A 54 11.57 9.32 -0.70
N ARG A 55 12.68 8.70 -1.08
CA ARG A 55 13.13 8.61 -2.47
C ARG A 55 12.01 8.21 -3.42
N PHE A 56 12.13 8.68 -4.65
CA PHE A 56 11.15 8.45 -5.73
C PHE A 56 9.72 8.92 -5.40
N GLY A 57 9.57 9.83 -4.41
CA GLY A 57 8.29 10.36 -3.98
C GLY A 57 7.45 9.39 -3.14
N LEU A 58 8.05 8.30 -2.63
CA LEU A 58 7.34 7.38 -1.74
C LEU A 58 6.89 8.13 -0.49
N SER A 59 5.62 8.01 -0.17
CA SER A 59 5.01 8.60 1.01
C SER A 59 5.01 7.61 2.17
N ALA A 60 5.27 8.10 3.36
CA ALA A 60 5.15 7.32 4.59
C ALA A 60 4.58 8.17 5.72
N LEU A 61 4.05 7.50 6.73
CA LEU A 61 3.67 8.08 8.00
C LEU A 61 4.65 7.62 9.08
N ARG A 62 5.06 8.55 9.94
CA ARG A 62 5.99 8.28 11.03
C ARG A 62 5.36 8.59 12.39
N TRP A 63 5.64 7.75 13.38
CA TRP A 63 5.25 7.93 14.79
C TRP A 63 6.43 7.59 15.70
N GLY A 64 6.45 8.19 16.87
CA GLY A 64 7.43 7.88 17.92
C GLY A 64 8.85 8.29 17.60
N GLN A 65 9.76 7.91 18.51
CA GLN A 65 11.19 8.18 18.44
C GLN A 65 11.92 6.91 18.90
N GLY A 66 13.16 6.71 18.44
CA GLY A 66 13.97 5.55 18.83
C GLY A 66 14.34 4.66 17.64
N PRO A 67 14.72 3.39 17.89
CA PRO A 67 15.08 2.44 16.84
C PRO A 67 13.93 2.28 15.82
N ALA A 68 14.26 2.29 14.51
CA ALA A 68 13.26 2.34 13.46
C ALA A 68 12.67 0.95 13.14
N VAL A 69 11.35 0.88 13.03
CA VAL A 69 10.61 -0.27 12.51
C VAL A 69 9.85 0.18 11.25
N LEU A 70 10.02 -0.54 10.15
CA LEU A 70 9.39 -0.26 8.87
C LEU A 70 8.20 -1.19 8.66
N LEU A 71 7.04 -0.60 8.34
CA LEU A 71 5.79 -1.34 8.06
C LEU A 71 5.38 -1.16 6.59
N MET A 72 4.89 -2.25 5.99
CA MET A 72 4.32 -2.27 4.65
C MET A 72 2.96 -2.95 4.66
N HIS A 73 1.92 -2.23 4.26
CA HIS A 73 0.57 -2.77 4.11
C HIS A 73 0.42 -3.66 2.87
N GLY A 74 -0.63 -4.47 2.84
CA GLY A 74 -0.99 -5.30 1.69
C GLY A 74 -1.78 -4.55 0.61
N TRP A 75 -2.33 -5.33 -0.33
CA TRP A 75 -3.13 -4.81 -1.44
C TRP A 75 -4.33 -4.00 -0.96
N GLU A 76 -4.55 -2.82 -1.56
CA GLU A 76 -5.61 -1.88 -1.19
C GLU A 76 -5.59 -1.49 0.31
N GLY A 77 -4.44 -1.67 0.97
CA GLY A 77 -4.22 -1.31 2.35
C GLY A 77 -3.72 0.13 2.53
N ARG A 78 -3.37 0.45 3.78
CA ARG A 78 -2.80 1.76 4.17
C ARG A 78 -2.06 1.67 5.50
N PRO A 79 -1.17 2.63 5.81
CA PRO A 79 -0.36 2.65 7.03
C PRO A 79 -1.16 2.50 8.33
N THR A 80 -2.29 3.18 8.44
CA THR A 80 -3.09 3.24 9.66
C THR A 80 -3.82 1.93 10.01
N GLN A 81 -3.87 0.96 9.10
CA GLN A 81 -4.40 -0.38 9.41
C GLN A 81 -3.60 -1.13 10.47
N PHE A 82 -2.34 -0.74 10.67
CA PHE A 82 -1.50 -1.27 11.75
C PHE A 82 -1.69 -0.57 13.11
N ALA A 83 -2.80 0.14 13.34
CA ALA A 83 -2.97 1.03 14.48
C ALA A 83 -2.57 0.42 15.83
N SER A 84 -3.04 -0.77 16.15
CA SER A 84 -2.71 -1.45 17.41
C SER A 84 -1.21 -1.78 17.51
N LEU A 85 -0.61 -2.22 16.41
CA LEU A 85 0.82 -2.54 16.35
C LEU A 85 1.67 -1.26 16.48
N ILE A 86 1.29 -0.20 15.75
CA ILE A 86 1.99 1.09 15.80
C ILE A 86 1.96 1.63 17.23
N THR A 87 0.80 1.63 17.88
CA THR A 87 0.68 2.10 19.26
C THR A 87 1.58 1.30 20.20
N ALA A 88 1.54 -0.03 20.12
CA ALA A 88 2.37 -0.89 20.97
C ALA A 88 3.88 -0.67 20.75
N LEU A 89 4.32 -0.51 19.50
CA LEU A 89 5.72 -0.25 19.18
C LEU A 89 6.18 1.12 19.68
N VAL A 90 5.35 2.16 19.50
CA VAL A 90 5.66 3.51 20.00
C VAL A 90 5.73 3.53 21.52
N ASP A 91 4.80 2.88 22.21
CA ASP A 91 4.79 2.76 23.68
C ASP A 91 6.02 1.97 24.18
N ALA A 92 6.54 1.06 23.38
CA ALA A 92 7.79 0.32 23.66
C ALA A 92 9.05 1.11 23.29
N GLY A 93 8.95 2.37 22.84
CA GLY A 93 10.07 3.25 22.56
C GLY A 93 10.67 3.11 21.16
N TYR A 94 9.93 2.59 20.20
CA TYR A 94 10.35 2.52 18.80
C TYR A 94 9.83 3.71 17.97
N SER A 95 10.59 4.07 16.95
CA SER A 95 10.08 4.88 15.84
C SER A 95 9.46 3.96 14.79
N VAL A 96 8.23 4.23 14.41
CA VAL A 96 7.52 3.43 13.39
C VAL A 96 7.36 4.24 12.13
N VAL A 97 7.82 3.70 11.00
CA VAL A 97 7.61 4.26 9.66
C VAL A 97 6.74 3.30 8.88
N ALA A 98 5.55 3.72 8.49
CA ALA A 98 4.66 2.90 7.68
C ALA A 98 4.48 3.51 6.29
N LEU A 99 4.85 2.75 5.25
CA LEU A 99 4.78 3.20 3.87
C LEU A 99 3.35 3.21 3.33
N ASP A 100 3.03 4.24 2.55
CA ASP A 100 2.04 4.10 1.47
C ASP A 100 2.71 3.30 0.35
N GLY A 101 2.25 2.11 0.03
CA GLY A 101 2.79 1.30 -1.07
C GLY A 101 2.67 2.00 -2.43
N PRO A 102 3.40 1.57 -3.47
CA PRO A 102 3.27 2.13 -4.82
C PRO A 102 1.82 2.14 -5.28
N ALA A 103 1.37 3.26 -5.89
CA ALA A 103 -0.02 3.49 -6.32
C ALA A 103 -1.06 3.47 -5.19
N HIS A 104 -0.65 3.54 -3.91
CA HIS A 104 -1.54 3.64 -2.76
C HIS A 104 -1.33 4.96 -2.02
N GLY A 105 -2.36 5.46 -1.37
CA GLY A 105 -2.32 6.66 -0.55
C GLY A 105 -1.72 7.85 -1.31
N ARG A 106 -0.59 8.38 -0.81
CA ARG A 106 0.13 9.50 -1.46
C ARG A 106 1.40 9.07 -2.20
N SER A 107 1.71 7.79 -2.26
CA SER A 107 2.82 7.29 -3.08
C SER A 107 2.47 7.34 -4.56
N PRO A 108 3.44 7.65 -5.44
CA PRO A 108 3.21 7.75 -6.88
C PRO A 108 2.93 6.38 -7.50
N GLY A 109 2.35 6.44 -8.70
CA GLY A 109 2.07 5.27 -9.53
C GLY A 109 0.59 5.15 -9.89
N ARG A 110 0.30 4.25 -10.81
CA ARG A 110 -1.07 3.89 -11.23
C ARG A 110 -1.30 2.39 -11.11
N GLU A 111 -0.24 1.62 -11.11
CA GLU A 111 -0.27 0.17 -11.00
C GLU A 111 0.62 -0.25 -9.84
N ALA A 112 0.23 -1.34 -9.18
CA ALA A 112 1.00 -1.96 -8.13
C ALA A 112 1.07 -3.47 -8.33
N ASN A 113 2.14 -4.06 -7.85
CA ASN A 113 2.34 -5.52 -7.78
C ASN A 113 3.41 -5.82 -6.73
N VAL A 114 3.59 -7.09 -6.42
CA VAL A 114 4.53 -7.53 -5.39
C VAL A 114 5.98 -7.07 -5.65
N VAL A 115 6.41 -6.99 -6.91
CA VAL A 115 7.76 -6.55 -7.27
C VAL A 115 7.95 -5.06 -6.98
N LEU A 116 6.93 -4.24 -7.29
CA LEU A 116 6.96 -2.80 -6.98
C LEU A 116 6.93 -2.56 -5.47
N PHE A 117 6.13 -3.32 -4.72
CA PHE A 117 6.13 -3.26 -3.26
C PHE A 117 7.49 -3.62 -2.66
N ALA A 118 8.11 -4.71 -3.13
CA ALA A 118 9.44 -5.13 -2.68
C ALA A 118 10.51 -4.06 -2.98
N ARG A 119 10.48 -3.46 -4.18
CA ARG A 119 11.39 -2.36 -4.53
C ARG A 119 11.18 -1.14 -3.64
N ALA A 120 9.95 -0.70 -3.44
CA ALA A 120 9.63 0.42 -2.57
C ALA A 120 10.13 0.19 -1.13
N LEU A 121 9.97 -1.04 -0.64
CA LEU A 121 10.46 -1.42 0.69
C LEU A 121 12.00 -1.36 0.78
N LEU A 122 12.71 -1.84 -0.23
CA LEU A 122 14.18 -1.78 -0.29
C LEU A 122 14.69 -0.34 -0.37
N GLU A 123 14.05 0.52 -1.19
CA GLU A 123 14.41 1.93 -1.31
C GLU A 123 14.16 2.69 0.01
N ALA A 124 13.03 2.44 0.66
CA ALA A 124 12.74 3.03 1.96
C ALA A 124 13.74 2.57 3.02
N ALA A 125 14.06 1.28 3.05
CA ALA A 125 15.03 0.72 4.00
C ALA A 125 16.45 1.29 3.79
N ALA A 126 16.83 1.60 2.54
CA ALA A 126 18.13 2.18 2.23
C ALA A 126 18.26 3.66 2.63
N GLU A 127 17.14 4.38 2.78
CA GLU A 127 17.13 5.80 3.14
C GLU A 127 16.92 6.04 4.64
N LEU A 128 16.21 5.12 5.29
CA LEU A 128 15.93 5.22 6.72
C LEU A 128 17.17 4.85 7.57
N PRO A 129 17.24 5.29 8.84
CA PRO A 129 18.24 4.79 9.77
C PRO A 129 18.21 3.26 9.84
N PRO A 130 19.29 2.63 10.38
CA PRO A 130 19.33 1.17 10.54
C PRO A 130 18.03 0.63 11.14
N LEU A 131 17.36 -0.27 10.42
CA LEU A 131 16.07 -0.81 10.83
C LEU A 131 16.25 -1.92 11.85
N GLN A 132 15.46 -1.86 12.92
CA GLN A 132 15.34 -2.93 13.91
C GLN A 132 14.51 -4.10 13.36
N ALA A 133 13.47 -3.79 12.59
CA ALA A 133 12.61 -4.78 11.98
C ALA A 133 11.90 -4.22 10.73
N VAL A 134 11.44 -5.14 9.87
CA VAL A 134 10.53 -4.88 8.76
C VAL A 134 9.34 -5.82 8.92
N ILE A 135 8.12 -5.28 8.88
CA ILE A 135 6.88 -6.04 9.06
C ILE A 135 5.97 -5.77 7.87
N GLY A 136 5.53 -6.84 7.20
CA GLY A 136 4.60 -6.80 6.08
C GLY A 136 3.29 -7.51 6.39
N HIS A 137 2.20 -7.08 5.74
CA HIS A 137 0.87 -7.69 5.83
C HIS A 137 0.37 -8.05 4.43
#